data_8765246419392a568e95a3e9bd023fae
#
_entry.id   8765246419392a568e95a3e9bd023fae
#
_cell.length_a   1.000
_cell.length_b   1.000
_cell.length_c   1.000
_cell.angle_alpha   90.00
_cell.angle_beta   90.00
_cell.angle_gamma   90.00
#
_symmetry.space_group_name_H-M   'P 1'
#
loop_
_entity.id
_entity.type
_entity.pdbx_description
1 polymer ?
#
loop_
_entity_poly.entity_id
_entity_poly.type
_entity_poly.pdbx_seq_one_letter_code
_entity_poly.pdbx_strand_id
1 'polypeptide(L)'
;EMLRSLVGSEMCIRDSIGGYEEGDVCMMGPQLPHEWRNDKEFFDSDSGLRATCHCVYFRKELFEGILIRLPEMANIRELIERSRRGIKFTGESRERIARYIRRTFNQNGIERVTNLLTLLEMMAEADEYKILASVGFTQSVNSSDFERFNKVYRFLVKNFNKPIKLEEVAAVAGLTPTAFCRYFKERTKKTFVQYLNDMRIGHAKKFLIEGKMKISTLSMEVGFNNLSNFIE
;
A
#
# COMPACT_ATOMS: atom_id res chain seq x y z
N GLU A 1 -13.84 -25.05 -0.96
CA GLU A 1 -12.79 -24.56 -0.03
C GLU A 1 -13.27 -23.25 0.57
N MET A 2 -13.54 -23.26 1.87
CA MET A 2 -13.95 -22.07 2.60
C MET A 2 -12.78 -21.07 2.62
N LEU A 3 -12.98 -19.92 1.99
CA LEU A 3 -12.14 -18.75 2.17
C LEU A 3 -12.19 -18.35 3.64
N ARG A 4 -11.19 -18.72 4.41
CA ARG A 4 -11.05 -18.28 5.79
C ARG A 4 -10.53 -16.85 5.79
N SER A 5 -11.25 -16.05 6.48
CA SER A 5 -11.21 -14.65 6.90
C SER A 5 -9.85 -13.95 6.90
N LEU A 6 -9.84 -12.71 6.41
CA LEU A 6 -8.79 -11.68 6.61
C LEU A 6 -8.83 -11.08 8.04
N VAL A 7 -9.26 -11.83 9.06
CA VAL A 7 -9.18 -11.37 10.45
C VAL A 7 -7.71 -11.25 10.80
N GLY A 8 -7.26 -10.05 11.18
CA GLY A 8 -5.87 -9.79 11.55
C GLY A 8 -4.98 -9.22 10.44
N SER A 9 -5.56 -8.66 9.38
CA SER A 9 -4.80 -7.87 8.42
C SER A 9 -5.01 -6.38 8.69
N GLU A 10 -3.93 -5.62 8.65
CA GLU A 10 -3.94 -4.17 8.79
C GLU A 10 -3.46 -3.51 7.51
N MET A 11 -4.06 -2.39 7.17
CA MET A 11 -3.52 -1.51 6.13
C MET A 11 -3.04 -0.22 6.77
N CYS A 12 -1.78 0.08 6.54
CA CYS A 12 -1.19 1.36 6.87
C CYS A 12 -1.29 2.27 5.64
N ILE A 13 -2.05 3.35 5.75
CA ILE A 13 -2.08 4.42 4.76
C ILE A 13 -1.49 5.63 5.44
N ARG A 14 -0.22 5.92 5.17
CA ARG A 14 0.52 7.08 5.65
C ARG A 14 0.41 7.32 7.17
N ASP A 15 -0.70 7.87 7.64
CA ASP A 15 -0.98 8.32 9.02
C ASP A 15 -2.15 7.56 9.67
N SER A 16 -2.76 6.66 8.93
CA SER A 16 -3.93 5.90 9.37
C SER A 16 -3.66 4.40 9.26
N ILE A 17 -3.93 3.68 10.34
CA ILE A 17 -3.88 2.22 10.39
C ILE A 17 -5.32 1.75 10.54
N GLY A 18 -5.77 0.92 9.63
CA GLY A 18 -7.12 0.33 9.68
C GLY A 18 -7.08 -1.18 9.63
N GLY A 19 -7.85 -1.84 10.50
CA GLY A 19 -8.09 -3.28 10.41
C GLY A 19 -8.93 -3.63 9.18
N TYR A 20 -8.65 -4.78 8.61
CA TYR A 20 -9.36 -5.34 7.46
C TYR A 20 -9.88 -6.73 7.77
N GLU A 21 -11.07 -7.00 7.30
CA GLU A 21 -11.79 -8.25 7.48
C GLU A 21 -12.10 -8.89 6.13
N GLU A 22 -12.55 -10.13 6.17
CA GLU A 22 -13.01 -10.82 4.96
C GLU A 22 -14.11 -10.04 4.25
N GLY A 23 -13.97 -9.92 2.94
CA GLY A 23 -14.92 -9.20 2.11
C GLY A 23 -14.75 -7.69 2.11
N ASP A 24 -13.77 -7.14 2.84
CA ASP A 24 -13.46 -5.72 2.77
C ASP A 24 -12.99 -5.33 1.37
N VAL A 25 -13.48 -4.19 0.91
CA VAL A 25 -13.17 -3.63 -0.40
C VAL A 25 -12.64 -2.22 -0.22
N CYS A 26 -11.50 -1.95 -0.86
CA CYS A 26 -10.94 -0.61 -0.89
C CYS A 26 -10.46 -0.24 -2.29
N MET A 27 -10.52 1.04 -2.60
CA MET A 27 -9.94 1.63 -3.80
C MET A 27 -8.83 2.60 -3.42
N MET A 28 -7.62 2.31 -3.91
CA MET A 28 -6.45 3.16 -3.74
C MET A 28 -6.21 3.94 -5.03
N GLY A 29 -6.24 5.25 -4.92
CA GLY A 29 -5.93 6.13 -6.03
C GLY A 29 -4.44 6.19 -6.33
N PRO A 30 -4.08 6.85 -7.45
CA PRO A 30 -2.69 6.98 -7.84
C PRO A 30 -1.89 7.70 -6.76
N GLN A 31 -0.67 7.21 -6.52
CA GLN A 31 0.29 7.85 -5.62
C GLN A 31 -0.07 7.85 -4.12
N LEU A 32 -1.09 7.09 -3.71
CA LEU A 32 -1.39 6.93 -2.29
C LEU A 32 -0.45 5.87 -1.69
N PRO A 33 0.48 6.25 -0.80
CA PRO A 33 1.34 5.27 -0.14
C PRO A 33 0.50 4.40 0.78
N HIS A 34 0.56 3.10 0.56
CA HIS A 34 -0.14 2.12 1.38
C HIS A 34 0.70 0.86 1.55
N GLU A 35 0.55 0.22 2.69
CA GLU A 35 1.23 -1.04 3.02
C GLU A 35 0.24 -1.97 3.71
N TRP A 36 0.19 -3.22 3.26
CA TRP A 36 -0.57 -4.28 3.91
C TRP A 36 0.32 -5.03 4.90
N ARG A 37 -0.20 -5.28 6.09
CA ARG A 37 0.45 -6.11 7.11
C ARG A 37 -0.54 -7.16 7.58
N ASN A 38 -0.09 -8.39 7.63
CA ASN A 38 -0.85 -9.47 8.23
C ASN A 38 -0.31 -9.76 9.64
N ASP A 39 -1.16 -10.26 10.51
CA ASP A 39 -0.75 -10.73 11.82
C ASP A 39 0.20 -11.93 11.72
N LYS A 40 0.97 -12.15 12.78
CA LYS A 40 1.99 -13.22 12.81
C LYS A 40 1.43 -14.59 12.51
N GLU A 41 0.19 -14.86 12.89
CA GLU A 41 -0.49 -16.13 12.70
C GLU A 41 -0.67 -16.51 11.22
N PHE A 42 -0.74 -15.53 10.32
CA PHE A 42 -0.80 -15.78 8.86
C PHE A 42 0.51 -16.26 8.26
N PHE A 43 1.59 -16.14 9.01
CA PHE A 43 2.93 -16.58 8.59
C PHE A 43 3.31 -17.93 9.19
N ASP A 44 2.49 -18.47 10.08
CA ASP A 44 2.66 -19.80 10.63
C ASP A 44 2.09 -20.83 9.65
N SER A 45 2.93 -21.72 9.15
CA SER A 45 2.52 -22.80 8.22
C SER A 45 1.48 -23.73 8.84
N ASP A 46 1.49 -23.89 10.17
CA ASP A 46 0.63 -24.82 10.89
C ASP A 46 -0.72 -24.18 11.26
N SER A 47 -0.84 -22.86 11.19
CA SER A 47 -2.09 -22.15 11.49
C SER A 47 -3.21 -22.44 10.50
N GLY A 48 -2.88 -22.87 9.28
CA GLY A 48 -3.83 -23.06 8.17
C GLY A 48 -4.52 -21.77 7.71
N LEU A 49 -4.11 -20.60 8.23
CA LEU A 49 -4.63 -19.29 7.84
C LEU A 49 -4.01 -18.83 6.52
N ARG A 50 -4.80 -18.24 5.66
CA ARG A 50 -4.34 -17.65 4.39
C ARG A 50 -5.03 -16.32 4.16
N ALA A 51 -4.23 -15.27 3.91
CA ALA A 51 -4.75 -14.01 3.41
C ALA A 51 -4.79 -14.04 1.87
N THR A 52 -5.98 -13.90 1.30
CA THR A 52 -6.16 -13.83 -0.15
C THR A 52 -6.70 -12.47 -0.53
N CYS A 53 -6.06 -11.80 -1.47
CA CYS A 53 -6.50 -10.51 -1.99
C CYS A 53 -6.72 -10.58 -3.50
N HIS A 54 -7.88 -10.09 -3.96
CA HIS A 54 -8.16 -9.86 -5.37
C HIS A 54 -7.80 -8.42 -5.71
N CYS A 55 -6.73 -8.22 -6.48
CA CYS A 55 -6.27 -6.89 -6.89
C CYS A 55 -6.64 -6.60 -8.34
N VAL A 56 -7.37 -5.52 -8.57
CA VAL A 56 -7.69 -4.99 -9.90
C VAL A 56 -6.83 -3.76 -10.15
N TYR A 57 -5.87 -3.88 -11.06
CA TYR A 57 -4.99 -2.78 -11.45
C TYR A 57 -5.41 -2.22 -12.80
N PHE A 58 -5.49 -0.91 -12.87
CA PHE A 58 -5.70 -0.20 -14.13
C PHE A 58 -4.82 1.07 -14.17
N ARG A 59 -4.44 1.44 -15.39
CA ARG A 59 -3.60 2.61 -15.59
C ARG A 59 -4.46 3.86 -15.70
N LYS A 60 -3.95 4.99 -15.21
CA LYS A 60 -4.65 6.28 -15.33
C LYS A 60 -4.88 6.69 -16.79
N GLU A 61 -4.00 6.27 -17.70
CA GLU A 61 -4.11 6.54 -19.14
C GLU A 61 -5.38 5.96 -19.76
N LEU A 62 -5.99 4.94 -19.12
CA LEU A 62 -7.30 4.43 -19.54
C LEU A 62 -8.39 5.51 -19.43
N PHE A 63 -8.21 6.44 -18.51
CA PHE A 63 -9.11 7.57 -18.27
C PHE A 63 -8.53 8.92 -18.73
N GLU A 64 -7.45 8.91 -19.51
CA GLU A 64 -6.94 10.07 -20.21
C GLU A 64 -7.50 10.07 -21.65
N GLY A 65 -7.95 11.21 -22.15
CA GLY A 65 -8.47 11.33 -23.50
C GLY A 65 -9.99 11.54 -23.59
N ILE A 66 -10.61 11.04 -24.68
CA ILE A 66 -12.01 11.35 -25.01
C ILE A 66 -12.98 10.65 -24.05
N LEU A 67 -12.73 9.38 -23.74
CA LEU A 67 -13.65 8.58 -22.94
C LEU A 67 -13.99 9.24 -21.59
N ILE A 68 -13.00 9.70 -20.87
CA ILE A 68 -13.21 10.30 -19.54
C ILE A 68 -13.94 11.65 -19.61
N ARG A 69 -13.96 12.30 -20.78
CA ARG A 69 -14.63 13.60 -20.99
C ARG A 69 -16.11 13.46 -21.29
N LEU A 70 -16.58 12.25 -21.56
CA LEU A 70 -18.00 12.00 -21.77
C LEU A 70 -18.79 12.37 -20.50
N PRO A 71 -19.98 12.97 -20.63
CA PRO A 71 -20.84 13.28 -19.49
C PRO A 71 -21.11 12.07 -18.60
N GLU A 72 -21.30 10.91 -19.18
CA GLU A 72 -21.58 9.63 -18.53
C GLU A 72 -20.45 9.18 -17.58
N MET A 73 -19.25 9.68 -17.79
CA MET A 73 -18.08 9.37 -16.95
C MET A 73 -17.91 10.34 -15.76
N ALA A 74 -18.85 11.25 -15.53
CA ALA A 74 -18.74 12.27 -14.48
C ALA A 74 -18.54 11.65 -13.09
N ASN A 75 -19.34 10.65 -12.73
CA ASN A 75 -19.28 9.97 -11.44
C ASN A 75 -17.97 9.19 -11.26
N ILE A 76 -17.49 8.56 -12.34
CA ILE A 76 -16.20 7.84 -12.32
C ILE A 76 -15.03 8.81 -12.16
N ARG A 77 -15.06 9.98 -12.79
CA ARG A 77 -14.05 11.05 -12.58
C ARG A 77 -14.00 11.45 -11.11
N GLU A 78 -15.15 11.68 -10.50
CA GLU A 78 -15.23 12.05 -9.10
C GLU A 78 -14.74 10.92 -8.16
N LEU A 79 -15.09 9.68 -8.47
CA LEU A 79 -14.56 8.50 -7.76
C LEU A 79 -13.04 8.45 -7.82
N ILE A 80 -12.45 8.63 -9.00
CA ILE A 80 -10.97 8.61 -9.16
C ILE A 80 -10.34 9.73 -8.35
N GLU A 81 -10.93 10.92 -8.32
CA GLU A 81 -10.41 12.02 -7.51
C GLU A 81 -10.52 11.73 -6.01
N ARG A 82 -11.67 11.23 -5.55
CA ARG A 82 -11.86 10.77 -4.15
C ARG A 82 -10.90 9.67 -3.76
N SER A 83 -10.59 8.74 -4.68
CA SER A 83 -9.70 7.60 -4.43
C SER A 83 -8.26 8.01 -4.11
N ARG A 84 -7.84 9.22 -4.43
CA ARG A 84 -6.53 9.76 -4.02
C ARG A 84 -6.30 9.78 -2.51
N ARG A 85 -7.38 9.72 -1.75
CA ARG A 85 -7.35 9.64 -0.28
C ARG A 85 -7.65 8.23 0.23
N GLY A 86 -7.79 7.25 -0.66
CA GLY A 86 -8.24 5.91 -0.34
C GLY A 86 -9.70 5.87 0.08
N ILE A 87 -10.42 4.90 -0.44
CA ILE A 87 -11.84 4.70 -0.15
C ILE A 87 -11.97 3.27 0.38
N LYS A 88 -12.56 3.09 1.56
CA LYS A 88 -13.01 1.80 2.08
C LYS A 88 -14.53 1.76 1.97
N PHE A 89 -15.06 0.82 1.20
CA PHE A 89 -16.49 0.60 1.09
C PHE A 89 -17.01 -0.16 2.31
N THR A 90 -18.24 0.16 2.73
CA THR A 90 -18.87 -0.42 3.93
C THR A 90 -20.30 -0.87 3.60
N GLY A 91 -20.96 -1.53 4.54
CA GLY A 91 -22.37 -1.90 4.44
C GLY A 91 -22.71 -2.74 3.19
N GLU A 92 -23.90 -2.54 2.67
CA GLU A 92 -24.39 -3.25 1.48
C GLU A 92 -23.59 -2.92 0.21
N SER A 93 -23.08 -1.70 0.09
CA SER A 93 -22.20 -1.30 -1.01
C SER A 93 -20.96 -2.18 -1.08
N ARG A 94 -20.30 -2.44 0.07
CA ARG A 94 -19.16 -3.35 0.16
C ARG A 94 -19.52 -4.76 -0.34
N GLU A 95 -20.61 -5.32 0.12
CA GLU A 95 -21.00 -6.68 -0.22
C GLU A 95 -21.32 -6.84 -1.70
N ARG A 96 -22.02 -5.87 -2.27
CA ARG A 96 -22.36 -5.81 -3.69
C ARG A 96 -21.11 -5.77 -4.56
N ILE A 97 -20.18 -4.87 -4.22
CA ILE A 97 -18.91 -4.70 -4.95
C ILE A 97 -18.03 -5.96 -4.82
N ALA A 98 -17.86 -6.50 -3.60
CA ALA A 98 -17.07 -7.70 -3.37
C ALA A 98 -17.62 -8.92 -4.15
N ARG A 99 -18.93 -9.09 -4.20
CA ARG A 99 -19.58 -10.13 -4.99
C ARG A 99 -19.33 -9.97 -6.48
N TYR A 100 -19.38 -8.74 -6.98
CA TYR A 100 -19.11 -8.45 -8.38
C TYR A 100 -17.65 -8.75 -8.75
N ILE A 101 -16.68 -8.33 -7.94
CA ILE A 101 -15.26 -8.62 -8.14
C ILE A 101 -15.04 -10.13 -8.21
N ARG A 102 -15.53 -10.90 -7.25
CA ARG A 102 -15.37 -12.37 -7.24
C ARG A 102 -15.92 -13.04 -8.49
N ARG A 103 -17.09 -12.58 -8.98
CA ARG A 103 -17.74 -13.14 -10.17
C ARG A 103 -16.98 -12.84 -11.45
N THR A 104 -16.36 -11.67 -11.57
CA THR A 104 -15.77 -11.18 -12.82
C THR A 104 -14.25 -11.28 -12.88
N PHE A 105 -13.60 -11.69 -11.78
CA PHE A 105 -12.15 -11.66 -11.63
C PHE A 105 -11.38 -12.47 -12.69
N ASN A 106 -11.91 -13.59 -13.13
CA ASN A 106 -11.26 -14.50 -14.08
C ASN A 106 -11.64 -14.24 -15.54
N GLN A 107 -12.40 -13.20 -15.83
CA GLN A 107 -12.80 -12.91 -17.20
C GLN A 107 -11.69 -12.22 -18.00
N ASN A 108 -11.70 -12.42 -19.32
CA ASN A 108 -10.66 -11.99 -20.22
C ASN A 108 -11.26 -11.19 -21.42
N GLY A 109 -10.37 -10.65 -22.25
CA GLY A 109 -10.75 -9.94 -23.45
C GLY A 109 -11.57 -8.67 -23.16
N ILE A 110 -12.57 -8.41 -24.01
CA ILE A 110 -13.41 -7.20 -23.90
C ILE A 110 -14.27 -7.20 -22.64
N GLU A 111 -14.67 -8.38 -22.16
CA GLU A 111 -15.44 -8.51 -20.93
C GLU A 111 -14.69 -7.95 -19.73
N ARG A 112 -13.36 -8.11 -19.68
CA ARG A 112 -12.54 -7.52 -18.64
C ARG A 112 -12.63 -6.00 -18.61
N VAL A 113 -12.69 -5.36 -19.76
CA VAL A 113 -12.80 -3.89 -19.86
C VAL A 113 -14.20 -3.43 -19.46
N THR A 114 -15.24 -4.08 -19.97
CA THR A 114 -16.62 -3.74 -19.61
C THR A 114 -16.90 -3.95 -18.15
N ASN A 115 -16.40 -5.05 -17.57
CA ASN A 115 -16.53 -5.31 -16.14
C ASN A 115 -15.77 -4.30 -15.26
N LEU A 116 -14.61 -3.81 -15.72
CA LEU A 116 -13.91 -2.74 -15.01
C LEU A 116 -14.75 -1.45 -15.00
N LEU A 117 -15.35 -1.07 -16.11
CA LEU A 117 -16.21 0.13 -16.16
C LEU A 117 -17.43 -0.02 -15.26
N THR A 118 -18.12 -1.16 -15.33
CA THR A 118 -19.26 -1.46 -14.45
C THR A 118 -18.85 -1.47 -12.96
N LEU A 119 -17.68 -2.03 -12.63
CA LEU A 119 -17.15 -2.02 -11.26
C LEU A 119 -16.93 -0.58 -10.78
N LEU A 120 -16.32 0.25 -11.60
CA LEU A 120 -16.07 1.65 -11.25
C LEU A 120 -17.37 2.46 -11.11
N GLU A 121 -18.37 2.19 -11.93
CA GLU A 121 -19.68 2.80 -11.79
C GLU A 121 -20.35 2.38 -10.46
N MET A 122 -20.38 1.08 -10.16
CA MET A 122 -20.88 0.58 -8.86
C MET A 122 -20.18 1.22 -7.66
N MET A 123 -18.88 1.46 -7.79
CA MET A 123 -18.08 2.13 -6.74
C MET A 123 -18.38 3.63 -6.68
N ALA A 124 -18.68 4.27 -7.82
CA ALA A 124 -19.01 5.69 -7.90
C ALA A 124 -20.38 6.00 -7.29
N GLU A 125 -21.34 5.08 -7.47
CA GLU A 125 -22.69 5.15 -6.94
C GLU A 125 -22.82 4.68 -5.47
N ALA A 126 -21.75 4.18 -4.89
CA ALA A 126 -21.79 3.68 -3.52
C ALA A 126 -22.00 4.81 -2.51
N ASP A 127 -23.03 4.70 -1.68
CA ASP A 127 -23.34 5.67 -0.62
C ASP A 127 -22.60 5.36 0.69
N GLU A 128 -22.24 4.09 0.89
CA GLU A 128 -21.64 3.62 2.14
C GLU A 128 -20.13 3.41 1.95
N TYR A 129 -19.35 4.44 2.31
CA TYR A 129 -17.89 4.37 2.26
C TYR A 129 -17.24 5.27 3.31
N LYS A 130 -15.96 5.03 3.57
CA LYS A 130 -15.10 5.86 4.41
C LYS A 130 -13.86 6.29 3.64
N ILE A 131 -13.48 7.56 3.79
CA ILE A 131 -12.21 8.06 3.28
C ILE A 131 -11.11 7.70 4.28
N LEU A 132 -10.01 7.14 3.80
CA LEU A 132 -8.98 6.56 4.64
C LEU A 132 -7.92 7.58 5.07
N ALA A 133 -7.48 8.47 4.18
CA ALA A 133 -6.49 9.49 4.51
C ALA A 133 -7.13 10.83 4.90
N SER A 134 -6.48 11.58 5.79
CA SER A 134 -6.93 12.89 6.26
C SER A 134 -6.99 13.94 5.14
N VAL A 135 -7.78 15.01 5.34
CA VAL A 135 -7.99 16.11 4.35
C VAL A 135 -6.68 16.81 3.97
N GLY A 136 -5.71 16.88 4.89
CA GLY A 136 -4.39 17.49 4.63
C GLY A 136 -3.53 16.78 3.60
N PHE A 137 -3.96 15.60 3.10
CA PHE A 137 -3.22 14.85 2.09
C PHE A 137 -3.33 15.43 0.68
N THR A 138 -4.45 16.04 0.32
CA THR A 138 -4.73 16.47 -1.07
C THR A 138 -3.96 17.73 -1.52
N GLN A 139 -3.31 18.44 -0.61
CA GLN A 139 -2.74 19.76 -0.92
C GLN A 139 -1.29 19.79 -1.44
N SER A 140 -0.56 18.68 -1.51
CA SER A 140 0.88 18.77 -1.84
C SER A 140 1.51 17.60 -2.60
N VAL A 141 0.78 16.82 -3.37
CA VAL A 141 1.45 15.82 -4.22
C VAL A 141 1.79 16.46 -5.56
N ASN A 142 2.82 17.29 -5.54
CA ASN A 142 3.53 17.66 -6.75
C ASN A 142 4.10 16.37 -7.35
N SER A 143 3.88 16.09 -8.63
CA SER A 143 4.37 14.88 -9.31
C SER A 143 5.88 14.68 -9.11
N SER A 144 6.64 15.78 -9.05
CA SER A 144 8.07 15.78 -8.78
C SER A 144 8.42 15.31 -7.36
N ASP A 145 7.58 15.57 -6.39
CA ASP A 145 7.78 15.15 -4.99
C ASP A 145 7.50 13.65 -4.81
N PHE A 146 6.49 13.13 -5.50
CA PHE A 146 6.23 11.69 -5.55
C PHE A 146 7.37 10.91 -6.24
N GLU A 147 7.87 11.40 -7.36
CA GLU A 147 9.02 10.80 -8.04
C GLU A 147 10.27 10.79 -7.16
N ARG A 148 10.52 11.91 -6.43
CA ARG A 148 11.62 12.01 -5.46
C ARG A 148 11.48 10.95 -4.37
N PHE A 149 10.33 10.82 -3.75
CA PHE A 149 10.09 9.82 -2.71
C PHE A 149 10.25 8.39 -3.26
N ASN A 150 9.73 8.10 -4.44
CA ASN A 150 9.88 6.81 -5.09
C ASN A 150 11.35 6.46 -5.40
N LYS A 151 12.17 7.43 -5.81
CA LYS A 151 13.61 7.22 -5.99
C LYS A 151 14.27 6.81 -4.68
N VAL A 152 13.96 7.51 -3.59
CA VAL A 152 14.43 7.18 -2.24
C VAL A 152 13.97 5.78 -1.84
N TYR A 153 12.68 5.49 -1.97
CA TYR A 153 12.12 4.20 -1.60
C TYR A 153 12.78 3.04 -2.35
N ARG A 154 12.91 3.15 -3.68
CA ARG A 154 13.60 2.13 -4.50
C ARG A 154 15.06 1.95 -4.08
N PHE A 155 15.75 3.03 -3.74
CA PHE A 155 17.11 2.97 -3.24
C PHE A 155 17.18 2.23 -1.91
N LEU A 156 16.27 2.51 -0.97
CA LEU A 156 16.19 1.82 0.31
C LEU A 156 15.87 0.33 0.15
N VAL A 157 14.87 -0.03 -0.65
CA VAL A 157 14.52 -1.44 -0.93
C VAL A 157 15.71 -2.22 -1.51
N LYS A 158 16.51 -1.58 -2.36
CA LYS A 158 17.68 -2.22 -2.98
C LYS A 158 18.88 -2.36 -2.03
N ASN A 159 18.99 -1.51 -1.02
CA ASN A 159 20.19 -1.38 -0.21
C ASN A 159 19.96 -1.53 1.31
N PHE A 160 18.73 -1.83 1.80
CA PHE A 160 18.40 -1.84 3.22
C PHE A 160 19.32 -2.72 4.06
N ASN A 161 19.84 -3.79 3.49
CA ASN A 161 20.72 -4.75 4.13
C ASN A 161 22.20 -4.32 4.19
N LYS A 162 22.51 -3.13 3.70
CA LYS A 162 23.87 -2.54 3.72
C LYS A 162 23.88 -1.31 4.63
N PRO A 163 25.06 -0.88 5.08
CA PRO A 163 25.18 0.43 5.69
C PRO A 163 24.78 1.53 4.69
N ILE A 164 23.80 2.34 5.04
CA ILE A 164 23.35 3.49 4.24
C ILE A 164 23.68 4.76 4.99
N LYS A 165 24.45 5.64 4.38
CA LYS A 165 24.76 6.96 4.93
C LYS A 165 23.65 7.96 4.60
N LEU A 166 23.40 8.90 5.50
CA LEU A 166 22.39 9.94 5.31
C LEU A 166 22.67 10.77 4.05
N GLU A 167 23.93 11.04 3.77
CA GLU A 167 24.39 11.79 2.61
C GLU A 167 24.02 11.12 1.29
N GLU A 168 24.13 9.79 1.23
CA GLU A 168 23.80 8.98 0.06
C GLU A 168 22.31 9.07 -0.28
N VAL A 169 21.46 8.86 0.73
CA VAL A 169 20.02 8.90 0.50
C VAL A 169 19.50 10.32 0.26
N ALA A 170 20.13 11.32 0.86
CA ALA A 170 19.83 12.72 0.60
C ALA A 170 20.19 13.10 -0.85
N ALA A 171 21.32 12.62 -1.36
CA ALA A 171 21.73 12.82 -2.76
C ALA A 171 20.73 12.17 -3.73
N VAL A 172 20.23 10.96 -3.44
CA VAL A 172 19.17 10.30 -4.24
C VAL A 172 17.89 11.15 -4.30
N ALA A 173 17.56 11.84 -3.20
CA ALA A 173 16.44 12.77 -3.14
C ALA A 173 16.71 14.12 -3.84
N GLY A 174 17.97 14.42 -4.20
CA GLY A 174 18.37 15.73 -4.68
C GLY A 174 18.27 16.81 -3.59
N LEU A 175 18.59 16.46 -2.34
CA LEU A 175 18.48 17.33 -1.16
C LEU A 175 19.76 17.32 -0.35
N THR A 176 19.99 18.39 0.45
CA THR A 176 21.00 18.34 1.51
C THR A 176 20.55 17.40 2.63
N PRO A 177 21.46 16.82 3.45
CA PRO A 177 21.09 15.94 4.55
C PRO A 177 20.06 16.53 5.50
N THR A 178 20.22 17.80 5.88
CA THR A 178 19.25 18.50 6.76
C THR A 178 17.88 18.67 6.12
N ALA A 179 17.84 19.08 4.85
CA ALA A 179 16.58 19.22 4.10
C ALA A 179 15.91 17.87 3.92
N PHE A 180 16.68 16.80 3.66
CA PHE A 180 16.19 15.44 3.55
C PHE A 180 15.56 14.95 4.85
N CYS A 181 16.20 15.13 6.00
CA CYS A 181 15.64 14.72 7.30
C CYS A 181 14.27 15.35 7.55
N ARG A 182 14.11 16.65 7.29
CA ARG A 182 12.83 17.35 7.42
C ARG A 182 11.80 16.81 6.44
N TYR A 183 12.15 16.78 5.15
CA TYR A 183 11.33 16.23 4.08
C TYR A 183 10.83 14.82 4.38
N PHE A 184 11.75 13.93 4.76
CA PHE A 184 11.45 12.53 5.01
C PHE A 184 10.54 12.33 6.22
N LYS A 185 10.80 13.07 7.32
CA LYS A 185 9.97 13.04 8.53
C LYS A 185 8.57 13.62 8.28
N GLU A 186 8.45 14.69 7.50
CA GLU A 186 7.15 15.24 7.10
C GLU A 186 6.34 14.22 6.29
N ARG A 187 7.02 13.46 5.44
CA ARG A 187 6.40 12.50 4.53
C ARG A 187 6.03 11.17 5.18
N THR A 188 6.90 10.63 6.01
CA THR A 188 6.75 9.29 6.60
C THR A 188 6.30 9.30 8.05
N LYS A 189 6.28 10.46 8.71
CA LYS A 189 6.07 10.66 10.15
C LYS A 189 7.11 9.95 11.03
N LYS A 190 8.18 9.44 10.42
CA LYS A 190 9.30 8.75 11.09
C LYS A 190 10.61 9.40 10.67
N THR A 191 11.62 9.32 11.53
CA THR A 191 12.98 9.66 11.10
C THR A 191 13.47 8.63 10.09
N PHE A 192 14.48 9.01 9.29
CA PHE A 192 15.07 8.09 8.31
C PHE A 192 15.57 6.79 8.96
N VAL A 193 16.23 6.90 10.11
CA VAL A 193 16.77 5.73 10.84
C VAL A 193 15.64 4.82 11.33
N GLN A 194 14.58 5.38 11.91
CA GLN A 194 13.41 4.60 12.34
C GLN A 194 12.77 3.85 11.16
N TYR A 195 12.58 4.55 10.04
CA TYR A 195 11.99 3.94 8.86
C TYR A 195 12.85 2.81 8.28
N LEU A 196 14.18 3.02 8.19
CA LEU A 196 15.10 1.99 7.73
C LEU A 196 15.12 0.78 8.66
N ASN A 197 15.08 1.00 9.97
CA ASN A 197 15.02 -0.08 10.95
C ASN A 197 13.71 -0.87 10.83
N ASP A 198 12.56 -0.20 10.69
CA ASP A 198 11.28 -0.86 10.46
C ASP A 198 11.29 -1.73 9.19
N MET A 199 11.89 -1.22 8.11
CA MET A 199 12.06 -1.98 6.87
C MET A 199 12.93 -3.23 7.10
N ARG A 200 14.05 -3.09 7.80
CA ARG A 200 14.94 -4.21 8.16
C ARG A 200 14.23 -5.26 9.02
N ILE A 201 13.50 -4.81 10.04
CA ILE A 201 12.72 -5.71 10.92
C ILE A 201 11.61 -6.41 10.12
N GLY A 202 10.94 -5.71 9.20
CA GLY A 202 9.96 -6.31 8.31
C GLY A 202 10.53 -7.45 7.48
N HIS A 203 11.75 -7.26 6.93
CA HIS A 203 12.46 -8.33 6.22
C HIS A 203 12.94 -9.45 7.14
N ALA A 204 13.44 -9.11 8.35
CA ALA A 204 13.87 -10.10 9.33
C ALA A 204 12.74 -11.04 9.75
N LYS A 205 11.54 -10.52 9.95
CA LYS A 205 10.35 -11.33 10.29
C LYS A 205 10.11 -12.45 9.29
N LYS A 206 10.28 -12.19 8.00
CA LYS A 206 10.12 -13.19 6.95
C LYS A 206 11.14 -14.34 7.10
N PHE A 207 12.40 -14.02 7.37
CA PHE A 207 13.45 -15.05 7.56
C PHE A 207 13.32 -15.82 8.88
N LEU A 208 12.80 -15.17 9.93
CA LEU A 208 12.53 -15.83 11.23
C LEU A 208 11.44 -16.90 11.08
N ILE A 209 10.41 -16.65 10.27
CA ILE A 209 9.34 -17.61 10.02
C ILE A 209 9.86 -18.84 9.25
N GLU A 210 10.80 -18.63 8.35
CA GLU A 210 11.44 -19.74 7.63
C GLU A 210 12.35 -20.61 8.52
N GLY A 211 12.66 -20.18 9.75
CA GLY A 211 13.36 -20.96 10.77
C GLY A 211 14.80 -21.37 10.44
N LYS A 212 15.40 -20.80 9.39
CA LYS A 212 16.66 -21.28 8.78
C LYS A 212 17.92 -20.64 9.34
N MET A 213 17.80 -19.59 10.17
CA MET A 213 18.96 -18.80 10.60
C MET A 213 18.95 -18.50 12.10
N LYS A 214 20.15 -18.41 12.68
CA LYS A 214 20.32 -17.89 14.05
C LYS A 214 20.03 -16.39 14.06
N ILE A 215 19.45 -15.89 15.14
CA ILE A 215 19.09 -14.47 15.31
C ILE A 215 20.27 -13.52 15.07
N SER A 216 21.47 -13.90 15.54
CA SER A 216 22.68 -13.11 15.34
C SER A 216 23.10 -12.99 13.87
N THR A 217 22.99 -14.08 13.11
CA THR A 217 23.26 -14.07 11.65
C THR A 217 22.20 -13.26 10.92
N LEU A 218 20.94 -13.43 11.29
CA LEU A 218 19.83 -12.72 10.70
C LEU A 218 19.94 -11.21 10.87
N SER A 219 20.33 -10.73 12.07
CA SER A 219 20.52 -9.30 12.32
C SER A 219 21.53 -8.67 11.36
N MET A 220 22.62 -9.36 11.07
CA MET A 220 23.62 -8.89 10.11
C MET A 220 23.10 -8.93 8.66
N GLU A 221 22.43 -10.00 8.25
CA GLU A 221 21.87 -10.15 6.92
C GLU A 221 20.84 -9.07 6.57
N VAL A 222 20.06 -8.62 7.53
CA VAL A 222 19.11 -7.51 7.32
C VAL A 222 19.73 -6.12 7.55
N GLY A 223 21.05 -6.05 7.82
CA GLY A 223 21.82 -4.81 7.83
C GLY A 223 21.96 -4.11 9.17
N PHE A 224 21.72 -4.79 10.31
CA PHE A 224 22.07 -4.24 11.61
C PHE A 224 23.56 -4.47 11.92
N ASN A 225 24.22 -3.44 12.43
CA ASN A 225 25.64 -3.52 12.76
C ASN A 225 25.94 -4.29 14.06
N ASN A 226 24.94 -4.45 14.91
CA ASN A 226 25.03 -5.23 16.14
C ASN A 226 23.66 -5.79 16.54
N LEU A 227 23.69 -6.84 17.36
CA LEU A 227 22.48 -7.54 17.80
C LEU A 227 21.63 -6.69 18.76
N SER A 228 22.24 -5.81 19.57
CA SER A 228 21.51 -4.97 20.53
C SER A 228 20.52 -4.05 19.82
N ASN A 229 20.95 -3.39 18.73
CA ASN A 229 20.08 -2.51 17.92
C ASN A 229 18.98 -3.27 17.16
N PHE A 230 19.07 -4.60 17.09
CA PHE A 230 18.08 -5.45 16.45
C PHE A 230 17.00 -5.92 17.43
N ILE A 231 17.34 -6.04 18.73
CA ILE A 231 16.44 -6.56 19.77
C ILE A 231 15.62 -5.44 20.44
N GLU A 232 16.12 -4.19 20.43
CA GLU A 232 15.36 -3.00 20.86
C GLU A 232 14.20 -2.71 19.89
#